data_dee5aaa502fa528bb4f1151d5944dba8
#
_entry.id   dee5aaa502fa528bb4f1151d5944dba8
#
_cell.length_a   1.000
_cell.length_b   1.000
_cell.length_c   1.000
_cell.angle_alpha   90.00
_cell.angle_beta   90.00
_cell.angle_gamma   90.00
#
_symmetry.space_group_name_H-M   'P 1'
#
loop_
_entity.id
_entity.type
_entity.pdbx_description
1 polymer ?
#
loop_
_entity_poly.entity_id
_entity_poly.type
_entity_poly.pdbx_seq_one_letter_code
_entity_poly.pdbx_strand_id
1 'polypeptide(L)'
;MLFVVIGTPVRGLTRQQTQEYATLYRQWTPPPGYDIKALYWGSEGSVVTIVDGQTSAAGYEAGLPWTNMEWKVIPVVESAQAVQLQDKVTAWAQKILGS
;
A
#
# COMPACT_ATOMS: atom_id res chain seq x y z
N MET A 1 -8.70 6.91 4.06
CA MET A 1 -8.74 6.15 2.78
C MET A 1 -7.95 4.86 2.96
N LEU A 2 -8.52 3.77 2.49
CA LEU A 2 -7.91 2.46 2.65
C LEU A 2 -7.07 2.10 1.43
N PHE A 3 -5.83 1.66 1.67
CA PHE A 3 -4.89 1.28 0.62
C PHE A 3 -4.22 -0.05 0.91
N VAL A 4 -3.91 -0.79 -0.15
CA VAL A 4 -2.93 -1.88 -0.09
C VAL A 4 -1.62 -1.34 -0.67
N VAL A 5 -0.56 -1.44 0.12
CA VAL A 5 0.78 -0.99 -0.27
C VAL A 5 1.68 -2.22 -0.40
N ILE A 6 2.24 -2.41 -1.58
CA ILE A 6 3.11 -3.54 -1.88
C ILE A 6 4.50 -3.02 -2.16
N GLY A 7 5.47 -3.46 -1.37
CA GLY A 7 6.88 -3.16 -1.57
C GLY A 7 7.62 -4.37 -2.08
N THR A 8 8.41 -4.19 -3.13
CA THR A 8 9.22 -5.26 -3.72
C THR A 8 10.67 -4.79 -3.79
N PRO A 9 11.65 -5.58 -3.30
CA PRO A 9 13.05 -5.21 -3.41
C PRO A 9 13.46 -5.09 -4.88
N VAL A 10 14.10 -3.99 -5.24
CA VAL A 10 14.50 -3.73 -6.63
C VAL A 10 15.53 -4.74 -7.12
N ARG A 11 16.43 -5.18 -6.23
CA ARG A 11 17.52 -6.11 -6.56
C ARG A 11 17.60 -7.30 -5.62
N GLY A 12 16.48 -7.60 -4.93
CA GLY A 12 16.50 -8.51 -3.80
C GLY A 12 17.24 -7.88 -2.62
N LEU A 13 17.22 -8.57 -1.50
CA LEU A 13 17.89 -8.11 -0.29
C LEU A 13 18.99 -9.09 0.09
N THR A 14 20.18 -8.57 0.38
CA THR A 14 21.23 -9.34 1.03
C THR A 14 20.79 -9.66 2.46
N ARG A 15 21.46 -10.63 3.09
CA ARG A 15 21.23 -10.94 4.51
C ARG A 15 21.47 -9.71 5.38
N GLN A 16 22.51 -8.95 5.09
CA GLN A 16 22.84 -7.74 5.83
C GLN A 16 21.73 -6.69 5.70
N GLN A 17 21.24 -6.44 4.49
CA GLN A 17 20.14 -5.49 4.25
C GLN A 17 18.86 -5.93 4.97
N THR A 18 18.55 -7.21 4.96
CA THR A 18 17.40 -7.75 5.69
C THR A 18 17.50 -7.48 7.18
N GLN A 19 18.70 -7.67 7.75
CA GLN A 19 18.94 -7.39 9.17
C GLN A 19 18.85 -5.90 9.49
N GLU A 20 19.35 -5.05 8.61
CA GLU A 20 19.25 -3.59 8.76
C GLU A 20 17.79 -3.14 8.73
N TYR A 21 17.00 -3.65 7.80
CA TYR A 21 15.58 -3.32 7.72
C TYR A 21 14.82 -3.80 8.96
N ALA A 22 15.13 -4.99 9.47
CA ALA A 22 14.53 -5.48 10.71
C ALA A 22 14.85 -4.58 11.89
N THR A 23 16.09 -4.11 11.97
CA THR A 23 16.54 -3.18 13.02
C THR A 23 15.81 -1.85 12.93
N LEU A 24 15.69 -1.29 11.74
CA LEU A 24 14.95 -0.04 11.51
C LEU A 24 13.48 -0.20 11.88
N TYR A 25 12.87 -1.30 11.46
CA TYR A 25 11.45 -1.57 11.74
C TYR A 25 11.16 -1.62 13.23
N ARG A 26 12.03 -2.22 14.03
CA ARG A 26 11.81 -2.32 15.49
C ARG A 26 11.76 -0.97 16.17
N GLN A 27 12.41 0.03 15.60
CA GLN A 27 12.46 1.38 16.17
C GLN A 27 11.59 2.38 15.43
N TRP A 28 10.93 1.93 14.38
CA TRP A 28 10.12 2.79 13.54
C TRP A 28 8.70 2.91 14.08
N THR A 29 8.20 4.12 14.05
CA THR A 29 6.79 4.42 14.33
C THR A 29 6.19 5.04 13.08
N PRO A 30 5.05 4.53 12.58
CA PRO A 30 4.40 5.16 11.44
C PRO A 30 4.08 6.63 11.73
N PRO A 31 4.19 7.51 10.71
CA PRO A 31 3.84 8.91 10.91
C PRO A 31 2.34 9.08 11.20
N PRO A 32 1.95 10.17 11.86
CA PRO A 32 0.54 10.48 12.07
C PRO A 32 -0.23 10.52 10.75
N GLY A 33 -1.41 9.94 10.73
CA GLY A 33 -2.21 9.85 9.50
C GLY A 33 -1.88 8.67 8.59
N TYR A 34 -0.98 7.79 9.03
CA TYR A 34 -0.64 6.55 8.33
C TYR A 34 -0.88 5.37 9.26
N ASP A 35 -2.11 4.89 9.30
CA ASP A 35 -2.54 3.85 10.24
C ASP A 35 -2.45 2.47 9.58
N ILE A 36 -1.48 1.68 10.02
CA ILE A 36 -1.25 0.33 9.51
C ILE A 36 -2.25 -0.62 10.16
N LYS A 37 -3.13 -1.21 9.35
CA LYS A 37 -4.12 -2.19 9.80
C LYS A 37 -3.59 -3.61 9.78
N ALA A 38 -2.70 -3.93 8.84
CA ALA A 38 -2.07 -5.24 8.72
C ALA A 38 -0.76 -5.09 7.96
N LEU A 39 0.21 -5.92 8.32
CA LEU A 39 1.54 -5.92 7.69
C LEU A 39 2.01 -7.36 7.56
N TYR A 40 2.38 -7.76 6.35
CA TYR A 40 2.88 -9.10 6.06
C TYR A 40 4.20 -9.00 5.30
N TRP A 41 5.11 -9.90 5.59
CA TRP A 41 6.42 -9.98 4.94
C TRP A 41 6.51 -11.28 4.16
N GLY A 42 6.89 -11.18 2.89
CA GLY A 42 7.16 -12.34 2.05
C GLY A 42 8.59 -12.84 2.25
N SER A 43 8.80 -14.12 1.98
CA SER A 43 10.11 -14.76 2.16
C SER A 43 11.19 -14.20 1.24
N GLU A 44 10.80 -13.60 0.12
CA GLU A 44 11.71 -12.95 -0.83
C GLU A 44 11.98 -11.48 -0.52
N GLY A 45 11.53 -10.99 0.64
CA GLY A 45 11.73 -9.62 1.08
C GLY A 45 10.64 -8.64 0.66
N SER A 46 9.58 -9.13 0.02
CA SER A 46 8.42 -8.29 -0.29
C SER A 46 7.61 -7.97 0.98
N VAL A 47 6.88 -6.87 0.93
CA VAL A 47 6.04 -6.39 2.03
C VAL A 47 4.66 -6.07 1.51
N VAL A 48 3.63 -6.51 2.21
CA VAL A 48 2.25 -6.16 1.89
C VAL A 48 1.64 -5.50 3.13
N THR A 49 1.17 -4.28 2.97
CA THR A 49 0.61 -3.49 4.07
C THR A 49 -0.80 -3.03 3.72
N ILE A 50 -1.71 -3.16 4.66
CA ILE A 50 -3.05 -2.55 4.56
C ILE A 50 -3.03 -1.32 5.45
N VAL A 51 -3.32 -0.15 4.87
CA VAL A 51 -3.15 1.15 5.51
C VAL A 51 -4.40 1.99 5.36
N ASP A 52 -4.80 2.64 6.44
CA ASP A 52 -5.73 3.75 6.37
C ASP A 52 -4.92 5.04 6.38
N GLY A 53 -4.77 5.65 5.20
CA GLY A 53 -3.98 6.85 5.01
C GLY A 53 -4.83 8.09 4.92
N GLN A 54 -4.40 9.18 5.57
CA GLN A 54 -5.11 10.44 5.60
C GLN A 54 -4.54 11.46 4.62
N THR A 55 -3.23 11.46 4.41
CA THR A 55 -2.58 12.44 3.54
C THR A 55 -1.48 11.81 2.68
N SER A 56 -1.19 12.44 1.55
CA SER A 56 -0.07 12.04 0.70
C SER A 56 1.27 12.21 1.41
N ALA A 57 1.39 13.25 2.26
CA ALA A 57 2.60 13.52 3.02
C ALA A 57 2.92 12.38 3.99
N ALA A 58 1.90 11.84 4.68
CA ALA A 58 2.10 10.72 5.59
C ALA A 58 2.59 9.47 4.84
N GLY A 59 2.02 9.19 3.67
CA GLY A 59 2.46 8.07 2.83
C GLY A 59 3.89 8.23 2.35
N TYR A 60 4.26 9.42 1.92
CA TYR A 60 5.62 9.74 1.49
C TYR A 60 6.62 9.54 2.64
N GLU A 61 6.32 10.10 3.81
CA GLU A 61 7.17 9.97 4.98
C GLU A 61 7.33 8.51 5.41
N ALA A 62 6.25 7.73 5.37
CA ALA A 62 6.28 6.31 5.74
C ALA A 62 7.22 5.50 4.85
N GLY A 63 7.37 5.86 3.58
CA GLY A 63 8.23 5.16 2.63
C GLY A 63 9.71 5.52 2.72
N LEU A 64 10.06 6.67 3.31
CA LEU A 64 11.42 7.19 3.28
C LEU A 64 12.50 6.27 3.88
N PRO A 65 12.27 5.53 4.99
CA PRO A 65 13.29 4.64 5.52
C PRO A 65 13.61 3.43 4.63
N TRP A 66 12.73 3.09 3.71
CA TRP A 66 12.79 1.85 2.94
C TRP A 66 13.25 2.13 1.52
N THR A 67 14.53 2.42 1.36
CA THR A 67 15.09 3.03 0.15
C THR A 67 15.33 2.08 -1.02
N ASN A 68 15.39 0.77 -0.79
CA ASN A 68 15.68 -0.20 -1.85
C ASN A 68 14.43 -0.98 -2.28
N MET A 69 13.29 -0.32 -2.22
CA MET A 69 12.00 -0.94 -2.51
C MET A 69 11.31 -0.23 -3.67
N GLU A 70 10.65 -1.00 -4.48
CA GLU A 70 9.71 -0.50 -5.47
C GLU A 70 8.31 -0.62 -4.86
N TRP A 71 7.57 0.48 -4.82
CA TRP A 71 6.29 0.54 -4.14
C TRP A 71 5.13 0.60 -5.12
N LYS A 72 4.10 -0.20 -4.86
CA LYS A 72 2.83 -0.13 -5.55
C LYS A 72 1.74 0.18 -4.54
N VAL A 73 0.96 1.21 -4.79
CA VAL A 73 -0.12 1.66 -3.92
C VAL A 73 -1.45 1.48 -4.64
N ILE A 74 -2.35 0.71 -4.05
CA ILE A 74 -3.63 0.39 -4.67
C ILE A 74 -4.74 0.87 -3.72
N PRO A 75 -5.58 1.84 -4.14
CA PRO A 75 -6.76 2.18 -3.36
C PRO A 75 -7.73 1.01 -3.36
N VAL A 76 -8.31 0.73 -2.21
CA VAL A 76 -9.24 -0.38 -2.06
C VAL A 76 -10.48 0.07 -1.31
N VAL A 77 -11.59 -0.59 -1.59
CA VAL A 77 -12.86 -0.38 -0.90
C VAL A 77 -13.46 -1.73 -0.56
N GLU A 78 -14.39 -1.75 0.38
CA GLU A 78 -15.10 -2.99 0.72
C GLU A 78 -15.96 -3.46 -0.45
N SER A 79 -16.19 -4.78 -0.53
CA SER A 79 -16.87 -5.42 -1.65
C SER A 79 -18.24 -4.82 -1.96
N ALA A 80 -19.03 -4.54 -0.92
CA ALA A 80 -20.36 -3.95 -1.12
C ALA A 80 -20.28 -2.57 -1.79
N GLN A 81 -19.33 -1.74 -1.37
CA GLN A 81 -19.10 -0.43 -1.97
C GLN A 81 -18.53 -0.57 -3.39
N ALA A 82 -17.64 -1.52 -3.62
CA ALA A 82 -17.08 -1.76 -4.94
C ALA A 82 -18.17 -2.10 -5.96
N VAL A 83 -19.11 -2.97 -5.59
CA VAL A 83 -20.24 -3.35 -6.46
C VAL A 83 -21.10 -2.13 -6.79
N GLN A 84 -21.42 -1.30 -5.80
CA GLN A 84 -22.22 -0.09 -6.03
C GLN A 84 -21.52 0.87 -6.98
N LEU A 85 -20.22 1.07 -6.82
CA LEU A 85 -19.44 1.95 -7.69
C LEU A 85 -19.34 1.38 -9.12
N GLN A 86 -19.19 0.07 -9.26
CA GLN A 86 -19.18 -0.58 -10.58
C GLN A 86 -20.52 -0.40 -11.28
N ASP A 87 -21.63 -0.59 -10.58
CA ASP A 87 -22.97 -0.40 -11.15
C ASP A 87 -23.16 1.06 -11.61
N LYS A 88 -22.71 2.01 -10.81
CA LYS A 88 -22.76 3.43 -11.16
C LYS A 88 -21.98 3.73 -12.43
N VAL A 89 -20.76 3.22 -12.55
CA VAL A 89 -19.91 3.44 -13.71
C VAL A 89 -20.46 2.73 -14.93
N THR A 90 -20.99 1.52 -14.77
CA THR A 90 -21.63 0.77 -15.86
C THR A 90 -22.81 1.54 -16.43
N ALA A 91 -23.68 2.06 -15.57
CA ALA A 91 -24.82 2.85 -16.02
C ALA A 91 -24.39 4.12 -16.77
N TRP A 92 -23.37 4.80 -16.27
CA TRP A 92 -22.79 5.97 -16.95
C TRP A 92 -22.23 5.61 -18.32
N ALA A 93 -21.45 4.52 -18.41
CA ALA A 93 -20.84 4.08 -19.65
C ALA A 93 -21.90 3.72 -20.71
N GLN A 94 -22.94 3.01 -20.32
CA GLN A 94 -24.06 2.66 -21.21
C GLN A 94 -24.75 3.91 -21.74
N LYS A 95 -24.94 4.91 -20.89
CA LYS A 95 -25.56 6.18 -21.29
C LYS A 95 -24.69 6.90 -22.34
N ILE A 96 -23.38 6.90 -22.17
CA ILE A 96 -22.45 7.55 -23.12
C ILE A 96 -22.33 6.76 -24.43
N LEU A 97 -22.30 5.43 -24.37
CA LEU A 97 -22.16 4.57 -25.53
C LEU A 97 -23.48 4.38 -26.33
N GLY A 98 -24.58 4.93 -25.86
CA GLY A 98 -25.84 4.96 -26.61
C GLY A 98 -26.59 3.64 -26.68
N SER A 99 -26.34 2.73 -25.76
CA SER A 99 -26.99 1.43 -25.74
C SER A 99 -28.01 1.29 -24.63
#